data_0599611e8d12559282cc2fa3cec6e254
#
_entry.id   0599611e8d12559282cc2fa3cec6e254
#
_cell.length_a   1.000
_cell.length_b   1.000
_cell.length_c   1.000
_cell.angle_alpha   90.00
_cell.angle_beta   90.00
_cell.angle_gamma   90.00
#
_symmetry.space_group_name_H-M   'P 1'
#
loop_
_entity.id
_entity.type
_entity.pdbx_description
1 polymer ?
#
loop_
_entity_poly.entity_id
_entity_poly.type
_entity_poly.pdbx_seq_one_letter_code
_entity_poly.pdbx_strand_id
1 'polypeptide(L)'
;DYAVVEKGGQKEAPDSDSLKITSGTMTLPALQKTGNTLTQTDETITAVLKQTETLHLDLADLFPNWNENGQNEQEHVLFLQFDVKNRETSSDVFITLEKERNKLSSRSHIYYNHNTTFTYAVPLEKGQQQISLILGKGSYQLSDLQLSLGIWQDPASNETLYQSEFHADKNASKGNQLKGTIQVHQKSYFITTIPYDSHFEVLVDGKKVSYEKVNTAFLGFPLKQGKHKIQISYHAPGAAVGKFLSFAGILICLFHLISGFQHSKQTSRRIEV
;
A
#
# COMPACT_ATOMS: atom_id res chain seq x y z
N ASP A 1 -4.99 13.16 -9.06
CA ASP A 1 -5.55 13.11 -7.69
C ASP A 1 -4.40 13.03 -6.70
N TYR A 2 -4.06 14.17 -6.04
CA TYR A 2 -2.75 14.26 -5.39
C TYR A 2 -2.81 14.35 -3.86
N ALA A 3 -3.93 14.68 -3.27
CA ALA A 3 -4.00 14.79 -1.82
C ALA A 3 -5.44 14.75 -1.32
N VAL A 4 -5.62 14.06 -0.23
CA VAL A 4 -6.80 14.09 0.60
C VAL A 4 -6.40 14.71 1.92
N VAL A 5 -7.16 15.69 2.40
CA VAL A 5 -6.95 16.27 3.72
C VAL A 5 -8.02 15.72 4.65
N GLU A 6 -7.62 14.83 5.54
CA GLU A 6 -8.51 14.25 6.54
C GLU A 6 -8.67 15.15 7.75
N LYS A 7 -9.86 15.12 8.34
CA LYS A 7 -10.23 15.87 9.53
C LYS A 7 -9.56 15.26 10.77
N GLY A 8 -8.72 16.04 11.46
CA GLY A 8 -8.21 15.70 12.77
C GLY A 8 -6.92 14.85 12.74
N GLY A 9 -5.78 15.52 12.91
CA GLY A 9 -4.46 14.88 13.04
C GLY A 9 -4.22 14.22 14.39
N GLN A 10 -5.13 13.41 14.87
CA GLN A 10 -4.90 12.45 15.96
C GLN A 10 -4.99 11.06 15.37
N LYS A 11 -4.14 10.16 15.84
CA LYS A 11 -4.21 8.70 15.62
C LYS A 11 -5.45 8.07 16.29
N GLU A 12 -6.43 8.88 16.62
CA GLU A 12 -7.71 8.36 17.07
C GLU A 12 -8.42 7.83 15.82
N ALA A 13 -8.84 6.58 15.90
CA ALA A 13 -9.78 6.00 14.97
C ALA A 13 -10.92 7.01 14.73
N PRO A 14 -11.47 7.09 13.51
CA PRO A 14 -12.62 7.96 13.25
C PRO A 14 -13.63 7.74 14.36
N ASP A 15 -14.17 8.86 14.86
CA ASP A 15 -15.16 8.85 15.95
C ASP A 15 -16.09 7.66 15.75
N SER A 16 -16.19 6.79 16.75
CA SER A 16 -16.94 5.53 16.69
C SER A 16 -18.41 5.70 16.29
N ASP A 17 -18.90 6.94 16.29
CA ASP A 17 -20.25 7.28 15.88
C ASP A 17 -20.44 7.37 14.35
N SER A 18 -19.38 7.47 13.57
CA SER A 18 -19.48 7.59 12.10
C SER A 18 -19.32 6.25 11.37
N LEU A 19 -18.75 5.22 12.00
CA LEU A 19 -18.60 3.89 11.44
C LEU A 19 -19.12 2.85 12.44
N LYS A 20 -20.34 2.37 12.24
CA LYS A 20 -20.82 1.22 13.00
C LYS A 20 -20.07 -0.03 12.53
N ILE A 21 -19.14 -0.50 13.35
CA ILE A 21 -18.40 -1.75 13.09
C ILE A 21 -19.06 -2.86 13.90
N THR A 22 -19.46 -3.92 13.22
CA THR A 22 -19.95 -5.16 13.85
C THR A 22 -18.88 -6.21 13.70
N SER A 23 -18.40 -6.77 14.81
CA SER A 23 -17.47 -7.91 14.78
C SER A 23 -18.20 -9.18 14.39
N GLY A 24 -17.58 -9.98 13.54
CA GLY A 24 -18.06 -11.30 13.12
C GLY A 24 -17.15 -12.41 13.64
N THR A 25 -17.62 -13.62 13.52
CA THR A 25 -16.83 -14.83 13.82
C THR A 25 -16.69 -15.66 12.55
N MET A 26 -15.45 -16.01 12.21
CA MET A 26 -15.18 -16.81 11.02
C MET A 26 -14.99 -18.26 11.38
N THR A 27 -15.99 -19.08 11.05
CA THR A 27 -15.90 -20.54 11.14
C THR A 27 -15.87 -21.11 9.72
N LEU A 28 -14.80 -21.81 9.39
CA LEU A 28 -14.69 -22.47 8.09
C LEU A 28 -15.21 -23.92 8.17
N PRO A 29 -15.90 -24.40 7.13
CA PRO A 29 -16.31 -25.80 7.07
C PRO A 29 -15.09 -26.71 7.04
N ALA A 30 -15.09 -27.75 7.86
CA ALA A 30 -14.07 -28.78 7.82
C ALA A 30 -14.09 -29.48 6.45
N LEU A 31 -12.95 -29.51 5.79
CA LEU A 31 -12.79 -30.12 4.47
C LEU A 31 -11.92 -31.37 4.59
N GLN A 32 -12.48 -32.52 4.19
CA GLN A 32 -11.73 -33.76 3.99
C GLN A 32 -12.15 -34.37 2.65
N LYS A 33 -11.57 -33.85 1.57
CA LYS A 33 -11.81 -34.36 0.20
C LYS A 33 -10.47 -34.72 -0.44
N THR A 34 -10.35 -35.93 -0.98
CA THR A 34 -9.34 -36.43 -1.93
C THR A 34 -7.97 -35.70 -1.90
N GLY A 35 -7.37 -35.63 -0.68
CA GLY A 35 -6.05 -35.02 -0.48
C GLY A 35 -6.05 -33.56 -0.14
N ASN A 36 -7.21 -32.91 0.02
CA ASN A 36 -7.37 -31.57 0.59
C ASN A 36 -7.87 -31.71 2.04
N THR A 37 -7.19 -31.05 2.96
CA THR A 37 -7.54 -31.00 4.38
C THR A 37 -7.59 -29.57 4.85
N LEU A 38 -8.67 -29.20 5.49
CA LEU A 38 -8.84 -27.94 6.20
C LEU A 38 -9.28 -28.27 7.61
N THR A 39 -8.50 -27.82 8.59
CA THR A 39 -8.81 -28.00 10.02
C THR A 39 -8.74 -26.66 10.71
N GLN A 40 -9.70 -26.39 11.57
CA GLN A 40 -9.78 -25.19 12.38
C GLN A 40 -9.75 -25.55 13.85
N THR A 41 -8.95 -24.84 14.62
CA THR A 41 -8.95 -24.78 16.08
C THR A 41 -9.41 -23.39 16.51
N ASP A 42 -9.52 -23.13 17.80
CA ASP A 42 -9.94 -21.81 18.32
C ASP A 42 -9.01 -20.66 17.85
N GLU A 43 -7.74 -20.96 17.63
CA GLU A 43 -6.72 -19.93 17.32
C GLU A 43 -6.24 -19.98 15.86
N THR A 44 -6.37 -21.13 15.19
CA THR A 44 -5.71 -21.30 13.89
C THR A 44 -6.50 -22.14 12.90
N ILE A 45 -6.34 -21.81 11.62
CA ILE A 45 -6.81 -22.62 10.50
C ILE A 45 -5.59 -23.21 9.80
N THR A 46 -5.55 -24.52 9.66
CA THR A 46 -4.50 -25.21 8.91
C THR A 46 -5.07 -25.76 7.61
N ALA A 47 -4.46 -25.35 6.50
CA ALA A 47 -4.80 -25.79 5.16
C ALA A 47 -3.66 -26.64 4.56
N VAL A 48 -3.98 -27.84 4.06
CA VAL A 48 -3.11 -28.68 3.24
C VAL A 48 -3.89 -29.04 1.99
N LEU A 49 -3.61 -28.32 0.90
CA LEU A 49 -4.44 -28.36 -0.31
C LEU A 49 -3.59 -28.78 -1.52
N LYS A 50 -3.96 -29.89 -2.14
CA LYS A 50 -3.36 -30.36 -3.42
C LYS A 50 -3.88 -29.58 -4.62
N GLN A 51 -5.06 -28.99 -4.50
CA GLN A 51 -5.70 -28.14 -5.50
C GLN A 51 -6.39 -26.97 -4.81
N THR A 52 -6.70 -25.94 -5.58
CA THR A 52 -7.46 -24.77 -5.11
C THR A 52 -8.87 -25.20 -4.67
N GLU A 53 -9.34 -24.67 -3.54
CA GLU A 53 -10.68 -24.90 -3.02
C GLU A 53 -11.44 -23.57 -2.94
N THR A 54 -12.71 -23.61 -3.30
CA THR A 54 -13.63 -22.49 -3.14
C THR A 54 -14.65 -22.84 -2.05
N LEU A 55 -14.70 -22.01 -1.03
CA LEU A 55 -15.66 -22.10 0.06
C LEU A 55 -16.71 -20.99 -0.14
N HIS A 56 -17.99 -21.35 -0.01
CA HIS A 56 -19.07 -20.38 0.05
C HIS A 56 -19.47 -20.24 1.52
N LEU A 57 -19.38 -19.04 2.06
CA LEU A 57 -19.65 -18.75 3.45
C LEU A 57 -20.93 -17.92 3.54
N ASP A 58 -21.89 -18.38 4.34
CA ASP A 58 -23.12 -17.64 4.60
C ASP A 58 -22.83 -16.44 5.51
N LEU A 59 -23.27 -15.26 5.10
CA LEU A 59 -23.08 -14.04 5.89
C LEU A 59 -23.84 -14.10 7.22
N ALA A 60 -24.94 -14.84 7.29
CA ALA A 60 -25.66 -15.08 8.52
C ALA A 60 -24.88 -15.92 9.55
N ASP A 61 -24.03 -16.84 9.05
CA ASP A 61 -23.14 -17.63 9.93
C ASP A 61 -21.98 -16.79 10.45
N LEU A 62 -21.51 -15.83 9.65
CA LEU A 62 -20.43 -14.92 10.01
C LEU A 62 -20.90 -13.78 10.92
N PHE A 63 -22.14 -13.32 10.71
CA PHE A 63 -22.75 -12.19 11.42
C PHE A 63 -24.19 -12.57 11.84
N PRO A 64 -24.41 -12.95 13.10
CA PRO A 64 -25.69 -13.51 13.55
C PRO A 64 -26.93 -12.65 13.25
N ASN A 65 -26.78 -11.34 13.18
CA ASN A 65 -27.88 -10.41 12.91
C ASN A 65 -28.00 -9.99 11.44
N TRP A 66 -27.29 -10.67 10.51
CA TRP A 66 -27.23 -10.25 9.10
C TRP A 66 -28.60 -10.11 8.44
N ASN A 67 -29.54 -10.99 8.74
CA ASN A 67 -30.89 -10.98 8.19
C ASN A 67 -31.92 -10.21 9.06
N GLU A 68 -31.46 -9.60 10.18
CA GLU A 68 -32.34 -8.91 11.09
C GLU A 68 -32.33 -7.40 10.85
N ASN A 69 -33.45 -6.73 11.15
CA ASN A 69 -33.56 -5.26 11.12
C ASN A 69 -33.18 -4.59 9.79
N GLY A 70 -33.27 -5.30 8.66
CA GLY A 70 -32.90 -4.75 7.34
C GLY A 70 -31.40 -4.49 7.19
N GLN A 71 -30.57 -5.13 7.99
CA GLN A 71 -29.11 -4.97 7.91
C GLN A 71 -28.59 -5.38 6.52
N ASN A 72 -29.09 -6.47 5.95
CA ASN A 72 -28.73 -6.91 4.60
C ASN A 72 -29.22 -5.98 3.46
N GLU A 73 -30.08 -5.02 3.75
CA GLU A 73 -30.58 -4.04 2.76
C GLU A 73 -29.70 -2.79 2.65
N GLN A 74 -28.67 -2.68 3.51
CA GLN A 74 -27.70 -1.60 3.49
C GLN A 74 -26.46 -2.02 2.72
N GLU A 75 -25.70 -1.03 2.24
CA GLU A 75 -24.38 -1.26 1.67
C GLU A 75 -23.36 -1.39 2.80
N HIS A 76 -22.62 -2.50 2.78
CA HIS A 76 -21.61 -2.79 3.78
C HIS A 76 -20.24 -2.99 3.15
N VAL A 77 -19.21 -2.80 3.95
CA VAL A 77 -17.86 -3.25 3.64
C VAL A 77 -17.46 -4.32 4.64
N LEU A 78 -17.12 -5.49 4.15
CA LEU A 78 -16.57 -6.57 4.94
C LEU A 78 -15.06 -6.41 5.03
N PHE A 79 -14.55 -6.36 6.24
CA PHE A 79 -13.12 -6.35 6.55
C PHE A 79 -12.71 -7.70 7.11
N LEU A 80 -11.70 -8.31 6.50
CA LEU A 80 -11.11 -9.55 6.96
C LEU A 80 -9.59 -9.38 7.01
N GLN A 81 -9.00 -9.71 8.15
CA GLN A 81 -7.54 -9.73 8.32
C GLN A 81 -7.12 -11.01 9.02
N PHE A 82 -6.00 -11.56 8.63
CA PHE A 82 -5.35 -12.69 9.28
C PHE A 82 -3.88 -12.79 8.92
N ASP A 83 -3.10 -13.43 9.77
CA ASP A 83 -1.71 -13.75 9.50
C ASP A 83 -1.58 -15.08 8.75
N VAL A 84 -0.62 -15.14 7.83
CA VAL A 84 -0.35 -16.29 6.97
C VAL A 84 1.05 -16.83 7.23
N LYS A 85 1.14 -18.09 7.63
CA LYS A 85 2.40 -18.81 7.75
C LYS A 85 2.49 -19.88 6.66
N ASN A 86 3.30 -19.62 5.64
CA ASN A 86 3.59 -20.63 4.62
C ASN A 86 4.48 -21.74 5.20
N ARG A 87 4.04 -22.98 5.12
CA ARG A 87 4.77 -24.18 5.57
C ARG A 87 5.68 -24.76 4.49
N GLU A 88 5.50 -24.34 3.24
CA GLU A 88 6.32 -24.73 2.10
C GLU A 88 7.32 -23.63 1.76
N THR A 89 8.50 -24.00 1.28
CA THR A 89 9.56 -23.06 0.90
C THR A 89 9.51 -22.66 -0.56
N SER A 90 8.92 -23.48 -1.42
CA SER A 90 8.96 -23.36 -2.89
C SER A 90 7.65 -22.92 -3.52
N SER A 91 6.55 -22.86 -2.76
CA SER A 91 5.22 -22.50 -3.27
C SER A 91 4.75 -21.17 -2.73
N ASP A 92 4.10 -20.38 -3.57
CA ASP A 92 3.39 -19.16 -3.15
C ASP A 92 2.08 -19.55 -2.47
N VAL A 93 1.62 -18.73 -1.52
CA VAL A 93 0.27 -18.82 -0.96
C VAL A 93 -0.60 -17.75 -1.58
N PHE A 94 -1.75 -18.15 -2.10
CA PHE A 94 -2.78 -17.26 -2.64
C PHE A 94 -4.09 -17.50 -1.91
N ILE A 95 -4.72 -16.42 -1.47
CA ILE A 95 -6.08 -16.46 -0.93
C ILE A 95 -6.86 -15.32 -1.57
N THR A 96 -8.08 -15.60 -2.03
CA THR A 96 -8.95 -14.62 -2.67
C THR A 96 -10.27 -14.58 -1.91
N LEU A 97 -10.69 -13.39 -1.51
CA LEU A 97 -12.01 -13.14 -0.95
C LEU A 97 -12.81 -12.37 -2.00
N GLU A 98 -13.90 -12.95 -2.49
CA GLU A 98 -14.65 -12.45 -3.63
C GLU A 98 -13.74 -12.23 -4.85
N LYS A 99 -13.41 -10.99 -5.17
CA LYS A 99 -12.52 -10.59 -6.27
C LYS A 99 -11.14 -10.14 -5.80
N GLU A 100 -10.97 -9.94 -4.49
CA GLU A 100 -9.74 -9.40 -3.92
C GLU A 100 -8.76 -10.52 -3.59
N ARG A 101 -7.57 -10.49 -4.20
CA ARG A 101 -6.56 -11.53 -4.07
C ARG A 101 -5.31 -11.03 -3.34
N ASN A 102 -4.93 -11.73 -2.29
CA ASN A 102 -3.65 -11.57 -1.62
C ASN A 102 -2.68 -12.71 -1.96
N LYS A 103 -1.40 -12.38 -1.93
CA LYS A 103 -0.30 -13.32 -2.23
C LYS A 103 0.82 -13.16 -1.20
N LEU A 104 1.30 -14.29 -0.66
CA LEU A 104 2.60 -14.42 0.00
C LEU A 104 3.53 -15.21 -0.92
N SER A 105 4.63 -14.59 -1.35
CA SER A 105 5.62 -15.24 -2.19
C SER A 105 6.29 -16.40 -1.44
N SER A 106 6.77 -17.41 -2.18
CA SER A 106 7.59 -18.46 -1.61
C SER A 106 8.91 -17.88 -1.06
N ARG A 107 9.47 -18.51 -0.02
CA ARG A 107 10.74 -18.06 0.57
C ARG A 107 11.93 -18.22 -0.38
N SER A 108 11.82 -19.09 -1.37
CA SER A 108 12.83 -19.27 -2.42
C SER A 108 12.74 -18.26 -3.56
N HIS A 109 11.72 -17.40 -3.56
CA HIS A 109 11.56 -16.40 -4.61
C HIS A 109 12.57 -15.26 -4.45
N ILE A 110 13.20 -14.82 -5.54
CA ILE A 110 14.22 -13.75 -5.55
C ILE A 110 13.64 -12.45 -4.95
N TYR A 111 12.38 -12.19 -5.21
CA TYR A 111 11.64 -11.03 -4.67
C TYR A 111 10.59 -11.50 -3.67
N TYR A 112 11.03 -11.94 -2.50
CA TYR A 112 10.13 -12.29 -1.41
C TYR A 112 9.39 -11.05 -0.93
N ASN A 113 8.05 -11.06 -0.99
CA ASN A 113 7.24 -9.88 -0.74
C ASN A 113 6.94 -9.60 0.74
N HIS A 114 7.31 -10.51 1.66
CA HIS A 114 7.07 -10.40 3.10
C HIS A 114 5.59 -10.13 3.49
N ASN A 115 4.64 -10.41 2.61
CA ASN A 115 3.23 -10.18 2.87
C ASN A 115 2.66 -11.32 3.74
N THR A 116 2.98 -11.31 5.03
CA THR A 116 2.55 -12.33 5.99
C THR A 116 1.20 -12.01 6.64
N THR A 117 0.66 -10.82 6.47
CA THR A 117 -0.66 -10.42 6.95
C THR A 117 -1.53 -10.08 5.73
N PHE A 118 -2.60 -10.85 5.54
CA PHE A 118 -3.56 -10.59 4.46
C PHE A 118 -4.71 -9.75 5.01
N THR A 119 -5.01 -8.67 4.30
CA THR A 119 -6.10 -7.76 4.64
C THR A 119 -7.00 -7.60 3.42
N TYR A 120 -8.30 -7.66 3.64
CA TYR A 120 -9.34 -7.51 2.64
C TYR A 120 -10.34 -6.45 3.07
N ALA A 121 -10.83 -5.67 2.12
CA ALA A 121 -11.94 -4.74 2.28
C ALA A 121 -12.87 -4.92 1.09
N VAL A 122 -13.93 -5.69 1.29
CA VAL A 122 -14.82 -6.13 0.20
C VAL A 122 -16.18 -5.47 0.35
N PRO A 123 -16.63 -4.68 -0.63
CA PRO A 123 -17.99 -4.16 -0.64
C PRO A 123 -18.99 -5.32 -0.83
N LEU A 124 -20.01 -5.34 0.01
CA LEU A 124 -21.13 -6.28 -0.10
C LEU A 124 -22.31 -5.61 -0.76
N GLU A 125 -22.91 -6.29 -1.72
CA GLU A 125 -24.12 -5.82 -2.40
C GLU A 125 -25.35 -5.96 -1.47
N LYS A 126 -26.35 -5.10 -1.68
CA LYS A 126 -27.64 -5.20 -0.98
C LYS A 126 -28.27 -6.56 -1.25
N GLY A 127 -28.69 -7.24 -0.20
CA GLY A 127 -29.30 -8.57 -0.30
C GLY A 127 -28.32 -9.72 -0.49
N GLN A 128 -27.02 -9.47 -0.52
CA GLN A 128 -26.01 -10.53 -0.64
C GLN A 128 -26.09 -11.46 0.58
N GLN A 129 -26.15 -12.76 0.34
CA GLN A 129 -26.29 -13.77 1.41
C GLN A 129 -25.00 -14.55 1.64
N GLN A 130 -24.15 -14.65 0.62
CA GLN A 130 -22.95 -15.48 0.67
C GLN A 130 -21.73 -14.70 0.12
N ILE A 131 -20.56 -15.09 0.59
CA ILE A 131 -19.28 -14.66 0.05
C ILE A 131 -18.45 -15.88 -0.36
N SER A 132 -17.57 -15.70 -1.33
CA SER A 132 -16.66 -16.75 -1.78
C SER A 132 -15.25 -16.52 -1.23
N LEU A 133 -14.70 -17.55 -0.59
CA LEU A 133 -13.31 -17.60 -0.14
C LEU A 133 -12.57 -18.68 -0.93
N ILE A 134 -11.62 -18.29 -1.74
CA ILE A 134 -10.81 -19.19 -2.56
C ILE A 134 -9.46 -19.40 -1.89
N LEU A 135 -9.19 -20.61 -1.47
CA LEU A 135 -7.96 -21.05 -0.85
C LEU A 135 -7.06 -21.69 -1.92
N GLY A 136 -5.91 -21.10 -2.18
CA GLY A 136 -4.94 -21.60 -3.16
C GLY A 136 -4.30 -22.91 -2.71
N LYS A 137 -3.82 -23.72 -3.68
CA LYS A 137 -3.01 -24.90 -3.44
C LYS A 137 -1.81 -24.57 -2.57
N GLY A 138 -1.46 -25.45 -1.63
CA GLY A 138 -0.28 -25.33 -0.77
C GLY A 138 -0.52 -25.87 0.63
N SER A 139 0.50 -25.74 1.49
CA SER A 139 0.42 -26.04 2.92
C SER A 139 0.72 -24.79 3.72
N TYR A 140 -0.27 -24.27 4.45
CA TYR A 140 -0.14 -23.03 5.21
C TYR A 140 -1.07 -23.00 6.43
N GLN A 141 -0.81 -22.06 7.30
CA GLN A 141 -1.58 -21.82 8.52
C GLN A 141 -2.03 -20.35 8.52
N LEU A 142 -3.28 -20.13 8.94
CA LEU A 142 -3.84 -18.81 9.17
C LEU A 142 -4.03 -18.64 10.67
N SER A 143 -3.73 -17.47 11.21
CA SER A 143 -3.92 -17.10 12.61
C SER A 143 -4.38 -15.66 12.75
N ASP A 144 -4.75 -15.25 13.95
CA ASP A 144 -5.15 -13.88 14.27
C ASP A 144 -6.27 -13.36 13.36
N LEU A 145 -7.31 -14.19 13.15
CA LEU A 145 -8.43 -13.84 12.31
C LEU A 145 -9.26 -12.72 12.94
N GLN A 146 -9.37 -11.63 12.21
CA GLN A 146 -10.23 -10.50 12.57
C GLN A 146 -11.25 -10.29 11.45
N LEU A 147 -12.51 -10.42 11.77
CA LEU A 147 -13.63 -10.23 10.85
C LEU A 147 -14.53 -9.13 11.38
N SER A 148 -14.85 -8.17 10.54
CA SER A 148 -15.78 -7.10 10.90
C SER A 148 -16.55 -6.60 9.68
N LEU A 149 -17.69 -6.00 9.97
CA LEU A 149 -18.61 -5.42 8.99
C LEU A 149 -18.79 -3.94 9.33
N GLY A 150 -18.52 -3.07 8.35
CA GLY A 150 -18.76 -1.65 8.44
C GLY A 150 -19.87 -1.21 7.49
N ILE A 151 -20.66 -0.22 7.87
CA ILE A 151 -21.64 0.39 6.97
C ILE A 151 -20.90 1.31 5.99
N TRP A 152 -21.06 1.08 4.69
CA TRP A 152 -20.57 1.99 3.67
C TRP A 152 -21.39 3.29 3.72
N GLN A 153 -20.70 4.40 3.97
CA GLN A 153 -21.27 5.73 3.82
C GLN A 153 -20.61 6.40 2.63
N ASP A 154 -21.41 6.85 1.67
CA ASP A 154 -20.89 7.59 0.53
C ASP A 154 -20.21 8.88 1.03
N PRO A 155 -18.90 9.06 0.77
CA PRO A 155 -18.20 10.27 1.14
C PRO A 155 -18.84 11.54 0.58
N ALA A 156 -19.55 11.46 -0.55
CA ALA A 156 -20.26 12.58 -1.14
C ALA A 156 -21.40 13.10 -0.26
N SER A 157 -21.94 12.29 0.66
CA SER A 157 -22.95 12.72 1.63
C SER A 157 -22.38 13.56 2.78
N ASN A 158 -21.07 13.57 2.96
CA ASN A 158 -20.35 14.35 3.98
C ASN A 158 -19.56 15.49 3.32
N GLU A 159 -20.26 16.52 2.84
CA GLU A 159 -19.66 17.73 2.22
C GLU A 159 -18.56 18.40 3.07
N THR A 160 -18.50 18.09 4.37
CA THR A 160 -17.49 18.65 5.29
C THR A 160 -16.11 17.99 5.25
N LEU A 161 -15.96 16.78 4.66
CA LEU A 161 -14.70 16.04 4.68
C LEU A 161 -13.69 16.48 3.61
N TYR A 162 -14.13 17.13 2.52
CA TYR A 162 -13.29 17.45 1.36
C TYR A 162 -13.22 18.96 1.04
N GLN A 163 -13.22 19.83 2.05
CA GLN A 163 -13.19 21.29 1.85
C GLN A 163 -11.82 21.86 1.46
N SER A 164 -10.77 21.04 1.36
CA SER A 164 -9.42 21.52 1.06
C SER A 164 -8.89 20.86 -0.20
N GLU A 165 -8.71 21.64 -1.25
CA GLU A 165 -8.15 21.19 -2.53
C GLU A 165 -6.67 21.57 -2.64
N PHE A 166 -5.84 20.61 -3.01
CA PHE A 166 -4.45 20.86 -3.33
C PHE A 166 -4.30 21.28 -4.79
N HIS A 167 -3.83 22.51 -5.01
CA HIS A 167 -3.55 23.04 -6.32
C HIS A 167 -2.08 22.82 -6.68
N ALA A 168 -1.81 21.79 -7.48
CA ALA A 168 -0.46 21.51 -7.97
C ALA A 168 -0.01 22.57 -8.96
N ASP A 169 1.19 23.12 -8.75
CA ASP A 169 1.85 23.99 -9.71
C ASP A 169 2.59 23.15 -10.76
N LYS A 170 1.95 22.96 -11.91
CA LYS A 170 2.51 22.15 -13.02
C LYS A 170 3.79 22.73 -13.59
N ASN A 171 3.99 24.04 -13.54
CA ASN A 171 5.17 24.70 -14.09
C ASN A 171 6.38 24.62 -13.15
N ALA A 172 6.11 24.64 -11.83
CA ALA A 172 7.15 24.51 -10.80
C ALA A 172 7.43 23.05 -10.39
N SER A 173 6.57 22.11 -10.76
CA SER A 173 6.76 20.68 -10.52
C SER A 173 7.65 20.05 -11.61
N LYS A 174 8.51 19.10 -11.21
CA LYS A 174 9.41 18.35 -12.10
C LYS A 174 9.28 16.87 -11.81
N GLY A 175 9.93 15.99 -12.57
CA GLY A 175 9.79 14.55 -12.40
C GLY A 175 10.12 14.00 -11.01
N ASN A 176 10.99 14.68 -10.25
CA ASN A 176 11.34 14.30 -8.87
C ASN A 176 10.85 15.31 -7.82
N GLN A 177 10.01 16.26 -8.20
CA GLN A 177 9.56 17.33 -7.31
C GLN A 177 8.11 17.71 -7.60
N LEU A 178 7.26 17.68 -6.59
CA LEU A 178 5.90 18.17 -6.58
C LEU A 178 5.84 19.48 -5.78
N LYS A 179 5.24 20.51 -6.36
CA LYS A 179 4.97 21.79 -5.70
C LYS A 179 3.51 22.15 -5.85
N GLY A 180 2.98 22.84 -4.86
CA GLY A 180 1.60 23.34 -4.93
C GLY A 180 1.20 24.12 -3.69
N THR A 181 -0.06 24.48 -3.66
CA THR A 181 -0.67 25.23 -2.53
C THR A 181 -1.95 24.56 -2.09
N ILE A 182 -2.23 24.68 -0.79
CA ILE A 182 -3.46 24.21 -0.18
C ILE A 182 -3.96 25.22 0.84
N GLN A 183 -5.30 25.36 0.92
CA GLN A 183 -5.96 26.09 2.00
C GLN A 183 -6.54 25.07 2.99
N VAL A 184 -6.08 25.09 4.23
CA VAL A 184 -6.51 24.17 5.28
C VAL A 184 -7.39 24.91 6.27
N HIS A 185 -8.63 24.45 6.47
CA HIS A 185 -9.63 25.14 7.30
C HIS A 185 -9.53 24.79 8.79
N GLN A 186 -8.90 23.66 9.12
CA GLN A 186 -8.64 23.21 10.48
C GLN A 186 -7.36 22.37 10.51
N LYS A 187 -6.82 22.07 11.70
CA LYS A 187 -5.69 21.15 11.84
C LYS A 187 -6.03 19.80 11.15
N SER A 188 -5.22 19.39 10.21
CA SER A 188 -5.51 18.27 9.30
C SER A 188 -4.24 17.47 8.97
N TYR A 189 -4.41 16.37 8.27
CA TYR A 189 -3.33 15.54 7.78
C TYR A 189 -3.31 15.58 6.25
N PHE A 190 -2.15 15.88 5.66
CA PHE A 190 -1.99 15.84 4.21
C PHE A 190 -1.55 14.44 3.81
N ILE A 191 -2.38 13.75 3.04
CA ILE A 191 -2.12 12.40 2.57
C ILE A 191 -1.96 12.42 1.05
N THR A 192 -0.95 11.75 0.56
CA THR A 192 -0.67 11.65 -0.88
C THR A 192 -0.92 10.23 -1.38
N THR A 193 -0.98 10.06 -2.69
CA THR A 193 -0.88 8.76 -3.36
C THR A 193 0.56 8.42 -3.77
N ILE A 194 1.55 9.21 -3.30
CA ILE A 194 2.98 8.95 -3.52
C ILE A 194 3.40 7.83 -2.57
N PRO A 195 3.98 6.72 -3.06
CA PRO A 195 4.51 5.68 -2.21
C PRO A 195 5.55 6.24 -1.22
N TYR A 196 5.46 5.79 0.04
CA TYR A 196 6.41 6.21 1.06
C TYR A 196 7.82 5.70 0.77
N ASP A 197 8.79 6.60 0.88
CA ASP A 197 10.22 6.30 0.86
C ASP A 197 10.95 7.28 1.79
N SER A 198 12.02 6.83 2.45
CA SER A 198 12.79 7.65 3.39
C SER A 198 13.65 8.73 2.72
N HIS A 199 13.77 8.70 1.39
CA HIS A 199 14.58 9.66 0.61
C HIS A 199 13.76 10.86 0.09
N PHE A 200 12.53 11.03 0.57
CA PHE A 200 11.81 12.27 0.33
C PHE A 200 12.26 13.38 1.27
N GLU A 201 12.17 14.60 0.79
CA GLU A 201 12.21 15.82 1.57
C GLU A 201 10.90 16.57 1.39
N VAL A 202 10.25 16.88 2.52
CA VAL A 202 8.97 17.59 2.54
C VAL A 202 9.20 18.96 3.17
N LEU A 203 8.82 20.01 2.43
CA LEU A 203 8.84 21.38 2.91
C LEU A 203 7.42 21.93 2.95
N VAL A 204 7.04 22.51 4.08
CA VAL A 204 5.81 23.29 4.25
C VAL A 204 6.22 24.72 4.54
N ASP A 205 5.80 25.66 3.69
CA ASP A 205 6.18 27.08 3.77
C ASP A 205 7.70 27.30 3.82
N GLY A 206 8.43 26.47 3.08
CA GLY A 206 9.90 26.49 3.01
C GLY A 206 10.62 25.86 4.20
N LYS A 207 9.88 25.35 5.19
CA LYS A 207 10.48 24.66 6.36
C LYS A 207 10.34 23.14 6.22
N LYS A 208 11.40 22.42 6.54
CA LYS A 208 11.40 20.96 6.54
C LYS A 208 10.48 20.43 7.63
N VAL A 209 9.61 19.50 7.27
CA VAL A 209 8.70 18.81 8.18
C VAL A 209 8.94 17.30 8.14
N SER A 210 8.66 16.65 9.26
CA SER A 210 8.65 15.18 9.31
C SER A 210 7.42 14.65 8.58
N TYR A 211 7.59 13.54 7.92
CA TYR A 211 6.53 12.80 7.26
C TYR A 211 6.58 11.34 7.68
N GLU A 212 5.51 10.62 7.48
CA GLU A 212 5.40 9.21 7.86
C GLU A 212 4.66 8.41 6.78
N LYS A 213 4.68 7.10 6.95
CA LYS A 213 3.91 6.19 6.10
C LYS A 213 2.48 6.12 6.61
N VAL A 214 1.53 6.48 5.76
CA VAL A 214 0.08 6.47 6.03
C VAL A 214 -0.63 5.53 5.07
N ASN A 215 -1.84 5.10 5.43
CA ASN A 215 -2.65 4.19 4.62
C ASN A 215 -1.80 3.02 4.07
N THR A 216 -1.01 2.41 4.95
CA THR A 216 -0.14 1.26 4.68
C THR A 216 1.05 1.56 3.74
N ALA A 217 0.93 2.45 2.77
CA ALA A 217 1.90 2.60 1.68
C ALA A 217 2.29 4.03 1.31
N PHE A 218 1.55 5.04 1.71
CA PHE A 218 1.68 6.39 1.15
C PHE A 218 2.40 7.37 2.09
N LEU A 219 2.89 8.45 1.51
CA LEU A 219 3.52 9.53 2.25
C LEU A 219 2.46 10.50 2.79
N GLY A 220 2.51 10.81 4.09
CA GLY A 220 1.64 11.79 4.73
C GLY A 220 2.35 12.60 5.81
N PHE A 221 1.80 13.77 6.14
CA PHE A 221 2.31 14.67 7.16
C PHE A 221 1.24 15.62 7.70
N PRO A 222 1.35 16.06 8.97
CA PRO A 222 0.37 16.95 9.57
C PRO A 222 0.46 18.37 9.01
N LEU A 223 -0.71 19.02 8.83
CA LEU A 223 -0.83 20.44 8.49
C LEU A 223 -1.62 21.19 9.55
N LYS A 224 -1.23 22.44 9.80
CA LYS A 224 -1.99 23.38 10.63
C LYS A 224 -3.07 24.06 9.77
N GLN A 225 -4.02 24.73 10.45
CA GLN A 225 -4.95 25.65 9.77
C GLN A 225 -4.17 26.77 9.08
N GLY A 226 -4.57 27.12 7.85
CA GLY A 226 -3.98 28.19 7.07
C GLY A 226 -3.75 27.85 5.61
N LYS A 227 -3.17 28.80 4.89
CA LYS A 227 -2.70 28.60 3.51
C LYS A 227 -1.24 28.16 3.54
N HIS A 228 -0.96 27.05 2.88
CA HIS A 228 0.38 26.47 2.87
C HIS A 228 0.91 26.28 1.46
N LYS A 229 2.23 26.49 1.31
CA LYS A 229 3.00 26.08 0.14
C LYS A 229 3.67 24.75 0.45
N ILE A 230 3.36 23.71 -0.33
CA ILE A 230 3.91 22.37 -0.17
C ILE A 230 4.95 22.13 -1.25
N GLN A 231 6.08 21.53 -0.85
CA GLN A 231 7.06 20.99 -1.78
C GLN A 231 7.48 19.60 -1.29
N ILE A 232 7.38 18.62 -2.16
CA ILE A 232 7.83 17.24 -1.92
C ILE A 232 8.89 16.94 -2.97
N SER A 233 10.11 16.60 -2.54
CA SER A 233 11.24 16.33 -3.45
C SER A 233 11.82 14.95 -3.14
N TYR A 234 12.07 14.15 -4.17
CA TYR A 234 12.72 12.85 -4.05
C TYR A 234 14.22 12.96 -4.36
N HIS A 235 15.04 12.39 -3.50
CA HIS A 235 16.48 12.33 -3.63
C HIS A 235 16.94 10.89 -3.81
N ALA A 236 17.15 10.46 -5.07
CA ALA A 236 17.54 9.09 -5.34
C ALA A 236 18.86 8.72 -4.65
N PRO A 237 18.90 7.59 -3.90
CA PRO A 237 20.11 7.12 -3.26
C PRO A 237 21.25 6.94 -4.27
N GLY A 238 22.46 7.37 -3.90
CA GLY A 238 23.64 7.24 -4.76
C GLY A 238 23.73 8.23 -5.94
N ALA A 239 22.69 9.04 -6.21
CA ALA A 239 22.70 9.96 -7.35
C ALA A 239 23.86 10.99 -7.31
N ALA A 240 24.23 11.47 -6.13
CA ALA A 240 25.37 12.38 -5.96
C ALA A 240 26.70 11.69 -6.26
N VAL A 241 26.87 10.46 -5.78
CA VAL A 241 28.08 9.65 -6.03
C VAL A 241 28.18 9.31 -7.51
N GLY A 242 27.07 8.89 -8.13
CA GLY A 242 27.03 8.60 -9.56
C GLY A 242 27.40 9.81 -10.44
N LYS A 243 26.90 11.00 -10.12
CA LYS A 243 27.26 12.25 -10.80
C LYS A 243 28.76 12.55 -10.66
N PHE A 244 29.31 12.38 -9.45
CA PHE A 244 30.74 12.60 -9.21
C PHE A 244 31.60 11.62 -10.01
N LEU A 245 31.29 10.34 -9.99
CA LEU A 245 32.02 9.31 -10.76
C LEU A 245 31.93 9.56 -12.27
N SER A 246 30.76 9.94 -12.79
CA SER A 246 30.58 10.28 -14.19
C SER A 246 31.44 11.48 -14.60
N PHE A 247 31.46 12.52 -13.76
CA PHE A 247 32.29 13.70 -14.02
C PHE A 247 33.80 13.36 -14.00
N ALA A 248 34.25 12.56 -13.02
CA ALA A 248 35.62 12.09 -12.95
C ALA A 248 36.00 11.23 -14.19
N GLY A 249 35.11 10.35 -14.63
CA GLY A 249 35.30 9.55 -15.85
C GLY A 249 35.45 10.41 -17.10
N ILE A 250 34.63 11.46 -17.24
CA ILE A 250 34.76 12.43 -18.35
C ILE A 250 36.12 13.12 -18.32
N LEU A 251 36.57 13.58 -17.16
CA LEU A 251 37.89 14.23 -17.03
C LEU A 251 39.04 13.29 -17.42
N ILE A 252 39.00 12.04 -17.00
CA ILE A 252 40.01 11.03 -17.36
C ILE A 252 40.01 10.79 -18.88
N CYS A 253 38.84 10.67 -19.51
CA CYS A 253 38.75 10.54 -20.97
C CYS A 253 39.32 11.75 -21.72
N LEU A 254 39.00 12.95 -21.26
CA LEU A 254 39.53 14.19 -21.85
C LEU A 254 41.06 14.27 -21.71
N PHE A 255 41.58 13.88 -20.52
CA PHE A 255 43.04 13.85 -20.30
C PHE A 255 43.73 12.88 -21.26
N HIS A 256 43.20 11.67 -21.45
CA HIS A 256 43.75 10.69 -22.39
C HIS A 256 43.68 11.18 -23.85
N LEU A 257 42.59 11.83 -24.25
CA LEU A 257 42.47 12.41 -25.59
C LEU A 257 43.53 13.50 -25.83
N ILE A 258 43.70 14.43 -24.90
CA ILE A 258 44.68 15.52 -25.00
C ILE A 258 46.11 14.96 -25.06
N SER A 259 46.44 13.99 -24.18
CA SER A 259 47.74 13.33 -24.13
C SER A 259 48.03 12.59 -25.45
N GLY A 260 47.04 11.88 -26.00
CA GLY A 260 47.16 11.21 -27.30
C GLY A 260 47.44 12.17 -28.44
N PHE A 261 46.75 13.32 -28.50
CA PHE A 261 47.02 14.38 -29.49
C PHE A 261 48.41 14.98 -29.38
N GLN A 262 48.93 15.18 -28.16
CA GLN A 262 50.26 15.69 -27.92
C GLN A 262 51.32 14.69 -28.39
N HIS A 263 51.13 13.42 -28.13
CA HIS A 263 52.07 12.36 -28.54
C HIS A 263 52.10 12.20 -30.06
N SER A 264 50.94 12.26 -30.72
CA SER A 264 50.85 12.20 -32.21
C SER A 264 51.59 13.38 -32.87
N LYS A 265 51.45 14.61 -32.32
CA LYS A 265 52.18 15.78 -32.86
C LYS A 265 53.70 15.69 -32.67
N GLN A 266 54.20 15.07 -31.60
CA GLN A 266 55.63 14.86 -31.39
C GLN A 266 56.21 13.80 -32.35
N THR A 267 55.45 12.76 -32.64
CA THR A 267 55.86 11.71 -33.57
C THR A 267 55.93 12.23 -35.00
N SER A 268 54.95 13.06 -35.47
CA SER A 268 54.99 13.69 -36.80
C SER A 268 56.19 14.60 -36.98
N ARG A 269 56.61 15.36 -35.95
CA ARG A 269 57.79 16.26 -36.02
C ARG A 269 59.12 15.53 -36.05
N ARG A 270 59.20 14.25 -35.65
CA ARG A 270 60.42 13.41 -35.71
C ARG A 270 60.65 12.74 -37.07
N ILE A 271 59.63 12.72 -37.92
CA ILE A 271 59.72 12.09 -39.27
C ILE A 271 60.09 13.11 -40.34
N GLU A 272 60.03 14.41 -40.05
CA GLU A 272 60.37 15.49 -40.96
C GLU A 272 61.81 16.03 -40.81
N VAL A 273 62.73 15.35 -40.06
CA VAL A 273 64.13 15.57 -39.91
C VAL A 273 64.88 14.33 -40.40
#